data_44eecbcd92f452dfe2a0795464c85568
#
_entry.id   44eecbcd92f452dfe2a0795464c85568
#
_cell.length_a   1.000
_cell.length_b   1.000
_cell.length_c   1.000
_cell.angle_alpha   90.00
_cell.angle_beta   90.00
_cell.angle_gamma   90.00
#
_symmetry.space_group_name_H-M   'P 1'
#
loop_
_entity.id
_entity.type
_entity.pdbx_description
1 polymer ?
#
loop_
_entity_poly.entity_id
_entity_poly.type
_entity_poly.pdbx_seq_one_letter_code
_entity_poly.pdbx_strand_id
1 'polypeptide(L)'
;MLNTLESLFKLARERKSSPVDGSYTNKLLSDKSLSKAKVLEEINELIEAVEKDTNKIHEAADVFYHLAMYLEANNIKTVSYTHLTLPTKL
;
A
#
# COMPACT_ATOMS: atom_id res chain seq x y z
N MET A 1 4.89 -11.62 8.09
CA MET A 1 4.34 -10.32 7.76
C MET A 1 5.35 -9.39 7.07
N LEU A 2 6.55 -9.26 7.60
CA LEU A 2 7.57 -8.41 6.96
C LEU A 2 7.87 -8.84 5.53
N ASN A 3 7.92 -10.15 5.28
CA ASN A 3 8.16 -10.66 3.94
C ASN A 3 7.05 -10.25 2.97
N THR A 4 5.81 -10.23 3.44
CA THR A 4 4.68 -9.81 2.61
C THR A 4 4.76 -8.33 2.28
N LEU A 5 5.09 -7.51 3.27
CA LEU A 5 5.26 -6.08 3.05
C LEU A 5 6.42 -5.79 2.11
N GLU A 6 7.53 -6.51 2.29
CA GLU A 6 8.69 -6.35 1.41
C GLU A 6 8.33 -6.72 -0.03
N SER A 7 7.53 -7.77 -0.20
CA SER A 7 7.09 -8.18 -1.54
C SER A 7 6.24 -7.11 -2.20
N LEU A 8 5.35 -6.47 -1.44
CA LEU A 8 4.53 -5.39 -1.96
C LEU A 8 5.39 -4.18 -2.35
N PHE A 9 6.37 -3.84 -1.52
CA PHE A 9 7.27 -2.74 -1.81
C PHE A 9 8.10 -3.01 -3.06
N LYS A 10 8.57 -4.25 -3.21
CA LYS A 10 9.31 -4.65 -4.40
C LYS A 10 8.45 -4.57 -5.64
N LEU A 11 7.22 -5.05 -5.54
CA LEU A 11 6.28 -4.99 -6.66
C LEU A 11 6.06 -3.54 -7.10
N ALA A 12 5.82 -2.65 -6.14
CA ALA A 12 5.61 -1.24 -6.44
C ALA A 12 6.81 -0.65 -7.17
N ARG A 13 8.00 -0.95 -6.67
CA ARG A 13 9.23 -0.42 -7.27
C ARG A 13 9.44 -0.96 -8.68
N GLU A 14 9.22 -2.25 -8.87
CA GLU A 14 9.38 -2.87 -10.18
C GLU A 14 8.40 -2.29 -11.19
N ARG A 15 7.13 -2.14 -10.79
CA ARG A 15 6.12 -1.59 -11.70
C ARG A 15 6.37 -0.13 -12.02
N LYS A 16 6.98 0.61 -11.10
CA LYS A 16 7.36 1.99 -11.35
C LYS A 16 8.49 2.08 -12.35
N SER A 17 9.47 1.16 -12.24
CA SER A 17 10.61 1.11 -13.16
C SER A 17 10.24 0.52 -14.50
N SER A 18 9.36 -0.46 -14.53
CA SER A 18 8.94 -1.15 -15.75
C SER A 18 7.42 -1.17 -15.81
N PRO A 19 6.80 -0.07 -16.21
CA PRO A 19 5.33 0.04 -16.24
C PRO A 19 4.68 -0.98 -17.15
N VAL A 20 3.50 -1.43 -16.73
CA VAL A 20 2.67 -2.34 -17.51
C VAL A 20 1.41 -1.58 -17.91
N ASP A 21 1.20 -1.40 -19.21
CA ASP A 21 0.05 -0.66 -19.71
C ASP A 21 -1.26 -1.30 -19.26
N GLY A 22 -2.19 -0.45 -18.83
CA GLY A 22 -3.49 -0.91 -18.39
C GLY A 22 -3.50 -1.53 -16.99
N SER A 23 -2.36 -1.56 -16.33
CA SER A 23 -2.26 -2.10 -14.98
C SER A 23 -2.85 -1.13 -13.96
N TYR A 24 -3.70 -1.64 -13.08
CA TYR A 24 -4.23 -0.85 -11.97
C TYR A 24 -3.10 -0.36 -11.07
N THR A 25 -2.12 -1.22 -10.82
CA THR A 25 -0.95 -0.85 -10.02
C THR A 25 -0.23 0.35 -10.62
N ASN A 26 -0.01 0.35 -11.93
CA ASN A 26 0.66 1.47 -12.58
C ASN A 26 -0.19 2.74 -12.57
N LYS A 27 -1.50 2.59 -12.61
CA LYS A 27 -2.39 3.73 -12.50
C LYS A 27 -2.23 4.40 -11.13
N LEU A 28 -2.16 3.60 -10.08
CA LEU A 28 -1.93 4.12 -8.73
C LEU A 28 -0.56 4.79 -8.60
N LEU A 29 0.46 4.19 -9.22
CA LEU A 29 1.82 4.71 -9.14
C LEU A 29 1.99 6.02 -9.89
N SER A 30 1.21 6.25 -10.92
CA SER A 30 1.32 7.45 -11.76
C SER A 30 0.33 8.56 -11.40
N ASP A 31 -0.63 8.28 -10.54
CA ASP A 31 -1.65 9.26 -10.16
C ASP A 31 -1.74 9.36 -8.65
N LYS A 32 -1.02 10.32 -8.09
CA LYS A 32 -0.94 10.51 -6.65
C LYS A 32 -2.28 10.82 -6.00
N SER A 33 -3.12 11.58 -6.70
CA SER A 33 -4.44 11.94 -6.18
C SER A 33 -5.34 10.73 -6.09
N LEU A 34 -5.32 9.89 -7.11
CA LEU A 34 -6.08 8.65 -7.10
C LEU A 34 -5.58 7.72 -5.99
N SER A 35 -4.27 7.59 -5.89
CA SER A 35 -3.67 6.73 -4.88
C SER A 35 -4.04 7.17 -3.48
N LYS A 36 -4.02 8.47 -3.22
CA LYS A 36 -4.42 9.03 -1.93
C LYS A 36 -5.89 8.72 -1.63
N ALA A 37 -6.75 8.93 -2.60
CA ALA A 37 -8.18 8.67 -2.43
C ALA A 37 -8.45 7.20 -2.14
N LYS A 38 -7.73 6.32 -2.82
CA LYS A 38 -7.91 4.87 -2.62
C LYS A 38 -7.43 4.42 -1.25
N VAL A 39 -6.31 4.96 -0.77
CA VAL A 39 -5.84 4.61 0.58
C VAL A 39 -6.90 4.98 1.61
N LEU A 40 -7.47 6.17 1.51
CA LEU A 40 -8.51 6.61 2.45
C LEU A 40 -9.74 5.73 2.36
N GLU A 41 -10.15 5.37 1.14
CA GLU A 41 -11.30 4.51 0.93
C GLU A 41 -11.09 3.13 1.57
N GLU A 42 -9.90 2.54 1.35
CA GLU A 42 -9.61 1.21 1.87
C GLU A 42 -9.52 1.21 3.39
N ILE A 43 -9.00 2.28 3.98
CA ILE A 43 -8.95 2.40 5.44
C ILE A 43 -10.38 2.42 6.01
N ASN A 44 -11.27 3.17 5.39
CA ASN A 44 -12.66 3.21 5.82
C ASN A 44 -13.35 1.85 5.69
N GLU A 45 -13.06 1.13 4.61
CA GLU A 45 -13.60 -0.21 4.42
C GLU A 45 -13.09 -1.18 5.47
N LEU A 46 -11.82 -1.05 5.86
CA LEU A 46 -11.25 -1.88 6.92
C LEU A 46 -11.94 -1.60 8.25
N ILE A 47 -12.13 -0.32 8.57
CA ILE A 47 -12.79 0.06 9.81
C ILE A 47 -14.20 -0.53 9.86
N GLU A 48 -14.93 -0.42 8.76
CA GLU A 48 -16.27 -0.98 8.67
C GLU A 48 -16.26 -2.51 8.83
N ALA A 49 -15.29 -3.16 8.19
CA ALA A 49 -15.17 -4.61 8.28
C ALA A 49 -14.90 -5.06 9.71
N VAL A 50 -14.08 -4.32 10.44
CA VAL A 50 -13.79 -4.63 11.85
C VAL A 50 -15.04 -4.46 12.69
N GLU A 51 -15.78 -3.37 12.48
CA GLU A 51 -16.98 -3.09 13.25
C GLU A 51 -18.08 -4.11 12.98
N LYS A 52 -18.18 -4.59 11.75
CA LYS A 52 -19.20 -5.57 11.36
C LYS A 52 -18.71 -7.01 11.47
N ASP A 53 -17.45 -7.20 11.83
CA ASP A 53 -16.82 -8.52 11.94
C ASP A 53 -16.93 -9.32 10.64
N THR A 54 -16.57 -8.67 9.51
CA THR A 54 -16.60 -9.28 8.18
C THR A 54 -15.26 -9.02 7.47
N ASN A 55 -14.83 -9.97 6.66
CA ASN A 55 -13.69 -9.81 5.73
C ASN A 55 -12.51 -8.95 6.20
N LYS A 56 -12.21 -8.94 7.48
CA LYS A 56 -11.20 -8.06 8.07
C LYS A 56 -9.81 -8.27 7.48
N ILE A 57 -9.43 -9.52 7.26
CA ILE A 57 -8.11 -9.84 6.74
C ILE A 57 -7.98 -9.38 5.30
N HIS A 58 -9.04 -9.59 4.50
CA HIS A 58 -9.06 -9.14 3.11
C HIS A 58 -8.94 -7.61 3.03
N GLU A 59 -9.70 -6.91 3.85
CA GLU A 59 -9.66 -5.45 3.85
C GLU A 59 -8.34 -4.91 4.37
N ALA A 60 -7.72 -5.60 5.34
CA ALA A 60 -6.40 -5.21 5.81
C ALA A 60 -5.36 -5.37 4.71
N ALA A 61 -5.44 -6.45 3.94
CA ALA A 61 -4.52 -6.66 2.82
C ALA A 61 -4.67 -5.56 1.77
N ASP A 62 -5.90 -5.14 1.49
CA ASP A 62 -6.17 -4.06 0.56
C ASP A 62 -5.57 -2.74 1.04
N VAL A 63 -5.63 -2.48 2.35
CA VAL A 63 -5.01 -1.27 2.91
C VAL A 63 -3.50 -1.31 2.71
N PHE A 64 -2.87 -2.43 3.03
CA PHE A 64 -1.42 -2.54 2.88
C PHE A 64 -0.99 -2.37 1.43
N TYR A 65 -1.73 -2.97 0.50
CA TYR A 65 -1.42 -2.86 -0.91
C TYR A 65 -1.49 -1.39 -1.37
N HIS A 66 -2.59 -0.73 -1.09
CA HIS A 66 -2.78 0.65 -1.52
C HIS A 66 -1.82 1.61 -0.83
N LEU A 67 -1.49 1.33 0.44
CA LEU A 67 -0.53 2.14 1.15
C LEU A 67 0.86 2.03 0.52
N ALA A 68 1.27 0.81 0.17
CA ALA A 68 2.57 0.61 -0.49
C ALA A 68 2.63 1.37 -1.82
N MET A 69 1.56 1.32 -2.60
CA MET A 69 1.50 2.03 -3.87
C MET A 69 1.53 3.54 -3.67
N TYR A 70 0.82 4.03 -2.67
CA TYR A 70 0.80 5.46 -2.37
C TYR A 70 2.18 5.97 -1.97
N LEU A 71 2.88 5.22 -1.12
CA LEU A 71 4.21 5.61 -0.69
C LEU A 71 5.18 5.66 -1.87
N GLU A 72 5.15 4.65 -2.73
CA GLU A 72 6.04 4.62 -3.88
C GLU A 72 5.67 5.69 -4.91
N ALA A 73 4.39 5.99 -5.07
CA ALA A 73 3.94 7.05 -5.97
C ALA A 73 4.51 8.40 -5.54
N ASN A 74 4.75 8.58 -4.26
CA ASN A 74 5.29 9.82 -3.72
C ASN A 74 6.80 9.76 -3.52
N ASN A 75 7.45 8.77 -4.13
CA ASN A 75 8.91 8.62 -4.11
C ASN A 75 9.48 8.38 -2.71
N ILE A 76 8.65 7.85 -1.81
CA ILE A 76 9.14 7.49 -0.49
C ILE A 76 9.84 6.15 -0.62
N LYS A 77 11.08 6.08 -0.21
CA LYS A 77 11.90 4.88 -0.38
C LYS A 77 11.46 3.80 0.58
N THR A 78 10.66 2.87 0.09
CA THR A 78 10.11 1.82 0.93
C THR A 78 11.18 0.91 1.52
N VAL A 79 12.32 0.79 0.85
CA VAL A 79 13.45 0.02 1.40
C VAL A 79 13.90 0.60 2.74
N SER A 80 13.73 1.90 2.95
CA SER A 80 14.08 2.54 4.20
C SER A 80 13.22 2.04 5.36
N TYR A 81 12.02 1.60 5.07
CA TYR A 81 11.11 1.10 6.11
C TYR A 81 11.54 -0.26 6.63
N THR A 82 12.17 -1.08 5.80
CA THR A 82 12.63 -2.38 6.23
C THR A 82 13.83 -2.28 7.15
N HIS A 83 14.53 -1.16 7.11
CA HIS A 83 15.68 -0.92 7.96
C HIS A 83 15.37 0.01 9.13
N LEU A 84 14.18 0.58 9.15
CA LEU A 84 13.80 1.44 10.24
C LEU A 84 13.51 0.63 11.48
N THR A 85 14.08 1.06 12.58
CA THR A 85 13.66 0.56 13.86
C THR A 85 12.36 1.25 14.18
N LEU A 86 11.32 0.50 14.41
CA LEU A 86 10.03 1.08 14.76
C LEU A 86 10.19 1.89 16.04
N PRO A 87 9.62 3.09 16.08
CA PRO A 87 9.72 3.91 17.28
C PRO A 87 9.11 3.17 18.46
N THR A 88 9.91 3.02 19.50
CA THR A 88 9.46 2.28 20.68
C THR A 88 8.38 2.99 21.45
N LYS A 89 8.19 4.25 21.17
CA LYS A 89 7.15 5.04 21.81
C LYS A 89 5.81 4.99 21.09
N LEU A 90 5.71 4.10 20.16
CA LEU A 90 4.42 3.85 19.51
C LEU A 90 3.52 2.97 20.40
#